data_6af03009464d4659f5e3df0360a83e3e
#
_entry.id   6af03009464d4659f5e3df0360a83e3e
#
_cell.length_a   1.000
_cell.length_b   1.000
_cell.length_c   1.000
_cell.angle_alpha   90.00
_cell.angle_beta   90.00
_cell.angle_gamma   90.00
#
_symmetry.space_group_name_H-M   'P 1'
#
loop_
_entity.id
_entity.type
_entity.pdbx_description
1 polymer ?
#
loop_
_entity_poly.entity_id
_entity_poly.type
_entity_poly.pdbx_seq_one_letter_code
_entity_poly.pdbx_strand_id
1 'polypeptide(L)'
;MLGYEELKSAFDELNLQEELVIAHASLKPFGYIHGGAEAVLDAMLASFHSVIMPTFTYKTKIIPDVGPPNNGLLYGSGKDTNKMAEPFRPDMRADPMMGILPETLRNHPSATRTAHPILSFAGINAGATLFTQTTYEPLDPIGALGQQDGWVVLINVDHTSNTSIHYAEKLAGRRQFTRWALVDNRVVECPNYPGDSMGFQAIEEYLKFDTRRVEVGDGFIQAIPLRRLFNVVYEILRKDPLALLCERRDCERCNVVRGY
;
A
#
# COMPACT_ATOMS: atom_id res chain seq x y z
N MET A 1 -22.54 19.16 -4.38
CA MET A 1 -21.10 19.52 -4.17
C MET A 1 -20.53 18.44 -3.29
N LEU A 2 -19.47 17.77 -3.69
CA LEU A 2 -18.92 16.65 -2.89
C LEU A 2 -18.35 17.16 -1.56
N GLY A 3 -18.77 16.56 -0.46
CA GLY A 3 -18.32 16.88 0.88
C GLY A 3 -18.52 15.70 1.84
N TYR A 4 -18.44 15.95 3.13
CA TYR A 4 -18.52 14.92 4.17
C TYR A 4 -19.76 14.02 4.04
N GLU A 5 -20.96 14.60 3.88
CA GLU A 5 -22.22 13.83 3.89
C GLU A 5 -22.32 12.89 2.67
N GLU A 6 -21.98 13.37 1.47
CA GLU A 6 -22.01 12.54 0.27
C GLU A 6 -20.95 11.42 0.34
N LEU A 7 -19.76 11.73 0.86
CA LEU A 7 -18.68 10.75 1.04
C LEU A 7 -19.06 9.71 2.09
N LYS A 8 -19.60 10.15 3.25
CA LYS A 8 -20.07 9.23 4.28
C LYS A 8 -21.17 8.30 3.76
N SER A 9 -22.15 8.85 3.04
CA SER A 9 -23.21 8.05 2.42
C SER A 9 -22.62 6.99 1.47
N ALA A 10 -21.62 7.35 0.66
CA ALA A 10 -20.98 6.41 -0.26
C ALA A 10 -20.16 5.33 0.48
N PHE A 11 -19.46 5.66 1.57
CA PHE A 11 -18.81 4.66 2.41
C PHE A 11 -19.81 3.74 3.11
N ASP A 12 -20.92 4.28 3.60
CA ASP A 12 -21.98 3.49 4.25
C ASP A 12 -22.67 2.52 3.27
N GLU A 13 -22.80 2.90 1.99
CA GLU A 13 -23.35 2.04 0.93
C GLU A 13 -22.48 0.81 0.64
N LEU A 14 -21.18 0.86 0.97
CA LEU A 14 -20.31 -0.33 0.92
C LEU A 14 -20.73 -1.41 1.93
N ASN A 15 -21.56 -1.08 2.94
CA ASN A 15 -21.97 -1.98 4.03
C ASN A 15 -20.75 -2.59 4.79
N LEU A 16 -19.82 -1.72 5.18
CA LEU A 16 -18.59 -2.08 5.90
C LEU A 16 -18.51 -1.38 7.27
N GLN A 17 -19.66 -1.05 7.84
CA GLN A 17 -19.72 -0.48 9.19
C GLN A 17 -19.06 -1.46 10.17
N GLU A 18 -18.23 -0.90 11.07
CA GLU A 18 -17.46 -1.67 12.06
C GLU A 18 -16.35 -2.57 11.49
N GLU A 19 -16.07 -2.50 10.18
CA GLU A 19 -15.02 -3.29 9.56
C GLU A 19 -13.63 -2.62 9.66
N LEU A 20 -12.60 -3.45 9.55
CA LEU A 20 -11.20 -3.03 9.53
C LEU A 20 -10.77 -2.82 8.08
N VAL A 21 -10.23 -1.65 7.74
CA VAL A 21 -9.87 -1.38 6.35
C VAL A 21 -8.43 -0.90 6.19
N ILE A 22 -7.81 -1.33 5.08
CA ILE A 22 -6.63 -0.68 4.51
C ILE A 22 -7.06 0.08 3.27
N ALA A 23 -6.71 1.36 3.16
CA ALA A 23 -7.15 2.20 2.06
C ALA A 23 -6.00 2.74 1.20
N HIS A 24 -6.28 2.87 -0.10
CA HIS A 24 -5.45 3.56 -1.09
C HIS A 24 -6.32 4.57 -1.82
N ALA A 25 -5.80 5.77 -2.08
CA ALA A 25 -6.64 6.84 -2.57
C ALA A 25 -5.92 7.79 -3.53
N SER A 26 -6.68 8.26 -4.53
CA SER A 26 -6.39 9.47 -5.28
C SER A 26 -7.61 10.39 -5.18
N LEU A 27 -7.46 11.54 -4.54
CA LEU A 27 -8.56 12.50 -4.41
C LEU A 27 -8.74 13.36 -5.66
N LYS A 28 -7.76 13.35 -6.57
CA LYS A 28 -7.77 14.18 -7.77
C LYS A 28 -8.99 13.98 -8.68
N PRO A 29 -9.50 12.75 -8.93
CA PRO A 29 -10.68 12.57 -9.77
C PRO A 29 -11.96 13.16 -9.18
N PHE A 30 -12.05 13.32 -7.88
CA PHE A 30 -13.19 13.98 -7.23
C PHE A 30 -13.27 15.49 -7.50
N GLY A 31 -12.21 16.09 -8.02
CA GLY A 31 -12.14 17.55 -8.18
C GLY A 31 -12.15 18.29 -6.84
N TYR A 32 -13.02 19.28 -6.72
CA TYR A 32 -13.16 20.05 -5.48
C TYR A 32 -14.01 19.28 -4.44
N ILE A 33 -13.43 19.09 -3.27
CA ILE A 33 -14.10 18.48 -2.10
C ILE A 33 -14.26 19.59 -1.04
N HIS A 34 -15.48 19.81 -0.58
CA HIS A 34 -15.72 20.71 0.56
C HIS A 34 -15.14 20.10 1.84
N GLY A 35 -14.22 20.82 2.51
CA GLY A 35 -13.46 20.30 3.64
C GLY A 35 -12.23 19.48 3.27
N GLY A 36 -11.94 19.31 1.96
CA GLY A 36 -10.68 18.71 1.50
C GLY A 36 -10.47 17.26 1.95
N ALA A 37 -9.20 16.90 2.16
CA ALA A 37 -8.81 15.55 2.59
C ALA A 37 -9.27 15.21 4.02
N GLU A 38 -9.45 16.22 4.88
CA GLU A 38 -9.99 16.05 6.22
C GLU A 38 -11.44 15.54 6.16
N ALA A 39 -12.29 16.12 5.32
CA ALA A 39 -13.68 15.65 5.17
C ALA A 39 -13.75 14.20 4.67
N VAL A 40 -12.82 13.78 3.79
CA VAL A 40 -12.72 12.39 3.34
C VAL A 40 -12.33 11.47 4.49
N LEU A 41 -11.30 11.86 5.26
CA LEU A 41 -10.83 11.08 6.41
C LEU A 41 -11.92 10.97 7.48
N ASP A 42 -12.60 12.07 7.82
CA ASP A 42 -13.68 12.09 8.81
C ASP A 42 -14.84 11.18 8.39
N ALA A 43 -15.20 11.19 7.09
CA ALA A 43 -16.23 10.30 6.56
C ALA A 43 -15.80 8.83 6.66
N MET A 44 -14.53 8.50 6.37
CA MET A 44 -14.00 7.15 6.55
C MET A 44 -14.03 6.70 8.01
N LEU A 45 -13.61 7.57 8.93
CA LEU A 45 -13.59 7.27 10.38
C LEU A 45 -14.99 7.14 10.99
N ALA A 46 -15.99 7.77 10.37
CA ALA A 46 -17.39 7.63 10.76
C ALA A 46 -18.06 6.37 10.21
N SER A 47 -17.46 5.73 9.18
CA SER A 47 -18.03 4.56 8.49
C SER A 47 -17.29 3.25 8.79
N PHE A 48 -16.00 3.30 9.20
CA PHE A 48 -15.18 2.12 9.44
C PHE A 48 -14.66 2.07 10.87
N HIS A 49 -14.51 0.86 11.43
CA HIS A 49 -13.98 0.69 12.78
C HIS A 49 -12.51 1.11 12.87
N SER A 50 -11.69 0.68 11.93
CA SER A 50 -10.29 1.11 11.84
C SER A 50 -9.89 1.41 10.41
N VAL A 51 -8.97 2.37 10.27
CA VAL A 51 -8.42 2.77 8.96
C VAL A 51 -6.91 2.71 9.02
N ILE A 52 -6.30 1.97 8.08
CA ILE A 52 -4.85 1.91 7.87
C ILE A 52 -4.54 2.42 6.46
N MET A 53 -3.46 3.18 6.30
CA MET A 53 -2.95 3.60 4.99
C MET A 53 -1.43 3.44 4.90
N PRO A 54 -0.87 3.10 3.74
CA PRO A 54 0.56 3.20 3.50
C PRO A 54 1.05 4.64 3.64
N THR A 55 2.12 4.83 4.41
CA THR A 55 2.80 6.12 4.59
C THR A 55 4.28 6.00 4.25
N PHE A 56 4.58 5.37 3.12
CA PHE A 56 5.92 5.01 2.68
C PHE A 56 6.85 6.23 2.56
N THR A 57 8.14 6.01 2.76
CA THR A 57 9.18 7.05 2.84
C THR A 57 10.34 6.71 1.91
N TYR A 58 10.13 6.83 0.60
CA TYR A 58 11.14 6.45 -0.39
C TYR A 58 12.40 7.31 -0.37
N LYS A 59 12.34 8.51 0.21
CA LYS A 59 13.51 9.38 0.41
C LYS A 59 14.57 8.78 1.34
N THR A 60 14.24 7.78 2.14
CA THR A 60 15.20 7.11 3.03
C THR A 60 16.03 6.06 2.31
N LYS A 61 15.65 5.67 1.08
CA LYS A 61 16.30 4.58 0.35
C LYS A 61 17.75 4.91 0.01
N ILE A 62 18.61 3.91 0.19
CA ILE A 62 20.01 3.90 -0.21
C ILE A 62 20.22 2.77 -1.24
N ILE A 63 20.98 3.04 -2.29
CA ILE A 63 21.46 2.03 -3.24
C ILE A 63 22.93 1.76 -2.89
N PRO A 64 23.27 0.59 -2.34
CA PRO A 64 24.65 0.25 -2.02
C PRO A 64 25.48 -0.04 -3.29
N ASP A 65 26.81 -0.02 -3.15
CA ASP A 65 27.70 -0.34 -4.27
C ASP A 65 27.71 -1.84 -4.59
N VAL A 66 27.42 -2.68 -3.61
CA VAL A 66 27.39 -4.15 -3.75
C VAL A 66 26.20 -4.71 -2.93
N GLY A 67 25.74 -5.89 -3.32
CA GLY A 67 24.65 -6.58 -2.61
C GLY A 67 24.36 -7.95 -3.20
N PRO A 68 23.29 -8.64 -2.72
CA PRO A 68 22.95 -9.97 -3.18
C PRO A 68 22.61 -10.00 -4.69
N PRO A 69 22.98 -11.06 -5.40
CA PRO A 69 22.64 -11.21 -6.81
C PRO A 69 21.13 -11.36 -7.01
N ASN A 70 20.67 -11.06 -8.23
CA ASN A 70 19.25 -11.21 -8.60
C ASN A 70 18.29 -10.48 -7.63
N ASN A 71 18.62 -9.25 -7.26
CA ASN A 71 17.87 -8.46 -6.30
C ASN A 71 17.03 -7.34 -6.97
N GLY A 72 16.92 -7.35 -8.31
CA GLY A 72 16.18 -6.33 -9.06
C GLY A 72 16.62 -4.91 -8.69
N LEU A 73 17.93 -4.68 -8.64
CA LEU A 73 18.56 -3.41 -8.29
C LEU A 73 19.93 -3.31 -8.98
N LEU A 74 20.18 -2.20 -9.65
CA LEU A 74 21.48 -1.90 -10.23
C LEU A 74 22.39 -1.31 -9.14
N TYR A 75 23.27 -2.13 -8.58
CA TYR A 75 24.23 -1.73 -7.57
C TYR A 75 25.21 -0.67 -8.09
N GLY A 76 25.65 0.25 -7.22
CA GLY A 76 26.54 1.35 -7.58
C GLY A 76 25.86 2.51 -8.35
N SER A 77 24.59 2.37 -8.75
CA SER A 77 23.86 3.45 -9.43
C SER A 77 23.45 4.60 -8.49
N GLY A 78 23.61 4.41 -7.18
CA GLY A 78 23.12 5.33 -6.15
C GLY A 78 23.97 6.60 -5.91
N LYS A 79 25.03 6.82 -6.66
CA LYS A 79 26.01 7.88 -6.39
C LYS A 79 25.42 9.26 -6.12
N ASP A 80 24.42 9.66 -6.86
CA ASP A 80 23.76 10.97 -6.69
C ASP A 80 22.47 10.87 -5.86
N THR A 81 21.68 9.83 -6.03
CA THR A 81 20.44 9.65 -5.26
C THR A 81 20.71 9.45 -3.77
N ASN A 82 21.76 8.74 -3.39
CA ASN A 82 22.14 8.53 -1.99
C ASN A 82 22.52 9.83 -1.26
N LYS A 83 23.03 10.86 -1.98
CA LYS A 83 23.30 12.18 -1.41
C LYS A 83 22.05 12.92 -0.98
N MET A 84 20.90 12.57 -1.59
CA MET A 84 19.60 13.18 -1.30
C MET A 84 18.79 12.36 -0.29
N ALA A 85 19.33 11.20 0.14
CA ALA A 85 18.63 10.36 1.10
C ALA A 85 18.56 11.04 2.47
N GLU A 86 17.38 10.98 3.08
CA GLU A 86 17.12 11.53 4.41
C GLU A 86 17.05 10.40 5.44
N PRO A 87 17.62 10.56 6.66
CA PRO A 87 17.41 9.59 7.72
C PRO A 87 15.93 9.45 8.07
N PHE A 88 15.46 8.23 8.25
CA PHE A 88 14.08 8.00 8.69
C PHE A 88 13.83 8.67 10.04
N ARG A 89 12.70 9.35 10.15
CA ARG A 89 12.16 9.87 11.40
C ARG A 89 10.66 9.57 11.46
N PRO A 90 10.10 9.29 12.64
CA PRO A 90 8.67 9.01 12.81
C PRO A 90 7.75 10.13 12.30
N ASP A 91 8.20 11.39 12.38
CA ASP A 91 7.49 12.58 11.91
C ASP A 91 7.68 12.89 10.42
N MET A 92 8.57 12.16 9.72
CA MET A 92 8.83 12.35 8.29
C MET A 92 7.54 12.25 7.47
N ARG A 93 7.36 13.18 6.53
CA ARG A 93 6.23 13.14 5.60
C ARG A 93 6.25 11.85 4.77
N ALA A 94 5.05 11.32 4.50
CA ALA A 94 4.91 10.26 3.51
C ALA A 94 5.37 10.76 2.13
N ASP A 95 5.87 9.83 1.30
CA ASP A 95 6.25 10.16 -0.07
C ASP A 95 5.04 10.74 -0.83
N PRO A 96 5.23 11.78 -1.66
CA PRO A 96 4.13 12.39 -2.42
C PRO A 96 3.33 11.40 -3.28
N MET A 97 3.92 10.29 -3.69
CA MET A 97 3.23 9.22 -4.42
C MET A 97 2.11 8.56 -3.60
N MET A 98 2.16 8.64 -2.27
CA MET A 98 1.08 8.11 -1.42
C MET A 98 -0.18 8.96 -1.48
N GLY A 99 -0.08 10.21 -1.90
CA GLY A 99 -1.18 11.17 -1.96
C GLY A 99 -1.40 11.94 -0.66
N ILE A 100 -2.37 12.84 -0.68
CA ILE A 100 -2.66 13.73 0.44
C ILE A 100 -3.38 13.00 1.59
N LEU A 101 -4.23 12.04 1.30
CA LEU A 101 -5.06 11.39 2.33
C LEU A 101 -4.24 10.59 3.35
N PRO A 102 -3.24 9.77 2.98
CA PRO A 102 -2.33 9.14 3.93
C PRO A 102 -1.54 10.14 4.78
N GLU A 103 -1.18 11.29 4.23
CA GLU A 103 -0.50 12.35 4.99
C GLU A 103 -1.46 13.03 5.98
N THR A 104 -2.74 13.23 5.61
CA THR A 104 -3.79 13.74 6.51
C THR A 104 -4.02 12.75 7.66
N LEU A 105 -4.16 11.45 7.36
CA LEU A 105 -4.32 10.41 8.38
C LEU A 105 -3.10 10.37 9.31
N ARG A 106 -1.88 10.40 8.78
CA ARG A 106 -0.64 10.38 9.56
C ARG A 106 -0.55 11.53 10.57
N ASN A 107 -1.06 12.69 10.22
CA ASN A 107 -1.06 13.89 11.07
C ASN A 107 -2.26 13.96 12.02
N HIS A 108 -3.21 13.05 11.92
CA HIS A 108 -4.36 13.05 12.84
C HIS A 108 -3.92 12.74 14.28
N PRO A 109 -4.46 13.44 15.31
CA PRO A 109 -4.03 13.27 16.69
C PRO A 109 -4.13 11.85 17.25
N SER A 110 -5.09 11.05 16.75
CA SER A 110 -5.29 9.64 17.14
C SER A 110 -4.52 8.65 16.29
N ALA A 111 -3.74 9.10 15.32
CA ALA A 111 -3.01 8.19 14.44
C ALA A 111 -1.77 7.61 15.12
N THR A 112 -1.53 6.33 14.86
CA THR A 112 -0.26 5.66 15.15
C THR A 112 0.44 5.34 13.85
N ARG A 113 1.76 5.57 13.76
CA ARG A 113 2.58 5.20 12.61
C ARG A 113 3.61 4.17 13.00
N THR A 114 3.85 3.20 12.13
CA THR A 114 4.91 2.21 12.30
C THR A 114 6.29 2.78 11.96
N ALA A 115 7.36 2.12 12.43
CA ALA A 115 8.73 2.61 12.30
C ALA A 115 9.53 1.98 11.16
N HIS A 116 8.89 1.23 10.24
CA HIS A 116 9.62 0.68 9.09
C HIS A 116 10.13 1.81 8.18
N PRO A 117 11.46 1.91 7.91
CA PRO A 117 12.03 3.13 7.34
C PRO A 117 11.64 3.40 5.88
N ILE A 118 11.13 2.40 5.14
CA ILE A 118 10.68 2.57 3.75
C ILE A 118 9.17 2.38 3.64
N LEU A 119 8.62 1.32 4.26
CA LEU A 119 7.25 0.84 4.04
C LEU A 119 6.38 1.00 5.31
N SER A 120 6.49 2.13 6.01
CA SER A 120 5.65 2.41 7.18
C SER A 120 4.17 2.53 6.80
N PHE A 121 3.30 2.16 7.75
CA PHE A 121 1.86 2.40 7.70
C PHE A 121 1.46 3.36 8.82
N ALA A 122 0.40 4.11 8.60
CA ALA A 122 -0.28 4.82 9.68
C ALA A 122 -1.74 4.36 9.76
N GLY A 123 -2.32 4.45 10.94
CA GLY A 123 -3.72 4.06 11.14
C GLY A 123 -4.31 4.62 12.43
N ILE A 124 -5.64 4.59 12.46
CA ILE A 124 -6.46 4.97 13.61
C ILE A 124 -7.26 3.74 14.03
N ASN A 125 -7.37 3.49 15.35
CA ASN A 125 -7.95 2.27 15.93
C ASN A 125 -7.33 0.96 15.41
N ALA A 126 -6.06 0.99 15.02
CA ALA A 126 -5.37 -0.09 14.32
C ALA A 126 -4.10 -0.56 15.03
N GLY A 127 -3.89 -0.19 16.28
CA GLY A 127 -2.62 -0.41 16.99
C GLY A 127 -2.16 -1.87 16.98
N ALA A 128 -3.02 -2.81 17.33
CA ALA A 128 -2.68 -4.25 17.34
C ALA A 128 -2.23 -4.75 15.96
N THR A 129 -2.90 -4.31 14.89
CA THR A 129 -2.57 -4.64 13.50
C THR A 129 -1.25 -4.02 13.08
N LEU A 130 -1.04 -2.73 13.39
CA LEU A 130 0.19 -2.01 13.03
C LEU A 130 1.43 -2.57 13.72
N PHE A 131 1.31 -3.02 14.98
CA PHE A 131 2.42 -3.60 15.74
C PHE A 131 2.92 -4.95 15.23
N THR A 132 2.24 -5.59 14.28
CA THR A 132 2.76 -6.78 13.59
C THR A 132 3.90 -6.46 12.63
N GLN A 133 4.05 -5.19 12.20
CA GLN A 133 5.13 -4.81 11.30
C GLN A 133 6.49 -4.92 11.99
N THR A 134 7.42 -5.54 11.30
CA THR A 134 8.85 -5.54 11.66
C THR A 134 9.69 -5.05 10.50
N THR A 135 10.99 -4.85 10.72
CA THR A 135 11.92 -4.54 9.60
C THR A 135 12.01 -5.69 8.61
N TYR A 136 11.85 -6.94 9.07
CA TYR A 136 11.89 -8.14 8.24
C TYR A 136 10.54 -8.42 7.55
N GLU A 137 9.43 -8.06 8.18
CA GLU A 137 8.08 -8.32 7.71
C GLU A 137 7.31 -7.02 7.51
N PRO A 138 7.67 -6.27 6.45
CA PRO A 138 7.12 -4.93 6.25
C PRO A 138 5.62 -4.90 5.93
N LEU A 139 5.05 -5.99 5.42
CA LEU A 139 3.66 -6.07 5.00
C LEU A 139 2.76 -6.86 5.96
N ASP A 140 3.27 -7.30 7.11
CA ASP A 140 2.48 -8.08 8.08
C ASP A 140 1.23 -7.37 8.62
N PRO A 141 1.14 -6.03 8.71
CA PRO A 141 -0.13 -5.37 9.00
C PRO A 141 -1.27 -5.74 8.05
N ILE A 142 -0.95 -5.97 6.77
CA ILE A 142 -1.95 -6.42 5.77
C ILE A 142 -2.40 -7.85 6.08
N GLY A 143 -1.45 -8.71 6.44
CA GLY A 143 -1.76 -10.09 6.85
C GLY A 143 -2.62 -10.16 8.09
N ALA A 144 -2.27 -9.39 9.13
CA ALA A 144 -3.02 -9.30 10.36
C ALA A 144 -4.46 -8.78 10.13
N LEU A 145 -4.61 -7.81 9.22
CA LEU A 145 -5.91 -7.31 8.80
C LEU A 145 -6.74 -8.41 8.10
N GLY A 146 -6.11 -9.16 7.18
CA GLY A 146 -6.77 -10.26 6.48
C GLY A 146 -7.20 -11.41 7.41
N GLN A 147 -6.44 -11.68 8.49
CA GLN A 147 -6.82 -12.66 9.50
C GLN A 147 -8.07 -12.24 10.30
N GLN A 148 -8.34 -10.96 10.38
CA GLN A 148 -9.49 -10.34 11.05
C GLN A 148 -10.64 -10.04 10.07
N ASP A 149 -10.67 -10.68 8.91
CA ASP A 149 -11.69 -10.49 7.86
C ASP A 149 -11.75 -9.04 7.31
N GLY A 150 -10.63 -8.30 7.41
CA GLY A 150 -10.55 -6.92 6.94
C GLY A 150 -10.67 -6.78 5.42
N TRP A 151 -10.78 -5.53 4.99
CA TRP A 151 -11.04 -5.15 3.60
C TRP A 151 -9.96 -4.22 3.07
N VAL A 152 -9.70 -4.27 1.77
CA VAL A 152 -9.00 -3.20 1.07
C VAL A 152 -10.02 -2.28 0.41
N VAL A 153 -9.86 -0.97 0.61
CA VAL A 153 -10.69 0.09 0.02
C VAL A 153 -9.84 0.89 -0.95
N LEU A 154 -10.29 0.97 -2.20
CA LEU A 154 -9.64 1.73 -3.27
C LEU A 154 -10.52 2.92 -3.63
N ILE A 155 -10.00 4.14 -3.44
CA ILE A 155 -10.70 5.40 -3.70
C ILE A 155 -10.08 6.04 -4.94
N ASN A 156 -10.77 5.97 -6.08
CA ASN A 156 -10.31 6.48 -7.38
C ASN A 156 -8.93 5.96 -7.80
N VAL A 157 -8.57 4.78 -7.40
CA VAL A 157 -7.35 4.09 -7.84
C VAL A 157 -7.69 2.66 -8.24
N ASP A 158 -6.88 2.11 -9.11
CA ASP A 158 -6.96 0.73 -9.54
C ASP A 158 -6.05 -0.20 -8.72
N HIS A 159 -6.00 -1.47 -9.11
CA HIS A 159 -5.21 -2.47 -8.41
C HIS A 159 -3.69 -2.23 -8.50
N THR A 160 -3.17 -1.40 -9.39
CA THR A 160 -1.74 -1.05 -9.42
C THR A 160 -1.30 -0.31 -8.16
N SER A 161 -2.24 0.33 -7.46
CA SER A 161 -2.03 0.99 -6.17
C SER A 161 -2.27 0.07 -4.96
N ASN A 162 -2.81 -1.14 -5.18
CA ASN A 162 -3.23 -2.05 -4.10
C ASN A 162 -2.05 -2.82 -3.51
N THR A 163 -1.45 -2.26 -2.46
CA THR A 163 -0.32 -2.89 -1.75
C THR A 163 -0.65 -4.27 -1.17
N SER A 164 -1.95 -4.58 -0.93
CA SER A 164 -2.36 -5.86 -0.37
C SER A 164 -2.06 -7.06 -1.28
N ILE A 165 -1.96 -6.82 -2.59
CA ILE A 165 -1.56 -7.85 -3.55
C ILE A 165 -0.13 -8.29 -3.31
N HIS A 166 0.78 -7.39 -2.94
CA HIS A 166 2.16 -7.75 -2.62
C HIS A 166 2.27 -8.72 -1.43
N TYR A 167 1.42 -8.54 -0.40
CA TYR A 167 1.37 -9.50 0.70
C TYR A 167 0.90 -10.87 0.21
N ALA A 168 -0.13 -10.90 -0.63
CA ALA A 168 -0.63 -12.14 -1.21
C ALA A 168 0.39 -12.81 -2.15
N GLU A 169 1.14 -12.04 -2.94
CA GLU A 169 2.27 -12.56 -3.73
C GLU A 169 3.33 -13.23 -2.85
N LYS A 170 3.68 -12.61 -1.71
CA LYS A 170 4.60 -13.17 -0.73
C LYS A 170 4.10 -14.51 -0.20
N LEU A 171 2.82 -14.60 0.20
CA LEU A 171 2.19 -15.85 0.64
C LEU A 171 2.21 -16.94 -0.43
N ALA A 172 2.07 -16.57 -1.69
CA ALA A 172 2.16 -17.49 -2.84
C ALA A 172 3.60 -17.88 -3.22
N GLY A 173 4.62 -17.43 -2.47
CA GLY A 173 6.02 -17.75 -2.72
C GLY A 173 6.71 -16.86 -3.76
N ARG A 174 6.09 -15.76 -4.18
CA ARG A 174 6.73 -14.78 -5.07
C ARG A 174 8.00 -14.23 -4.44
N ARG A 175 9.06 -14.17 -5.23
CA ARG A 175 10.34 -13.62 -4.80
C ARG A 175 10.19 -12.21 -4.23
N GLN A 176 10.77 -12.01 -3.05
CA GLN A 176 10.92 -10.71 -2.41
C GLN A 176 12.37 -10.22 -2.57
N PHE A 177 12.59 -8.94 -2.36
CA PHE A 177 13.85 -8.24 -2.59
C PHE A 177 14.38 -7.63 -1.29
N THR A 178 15.65 -7.26 -1.27
CA THR A 178 16.24 -6.47 -0.18
C THR A 178 16.41 -5.03 -0.64
N ARG A 179 16.06 -4.09 0.21
CA ARG A 179 16.35 -2.66 0.03
C ARG A 179 17.11 -2.15 1.25
N TRP A 180 17.68 -0.99 1.13
CA TRP A 180 18.43 -0.35 2.20
C TRP A 180 17.87 1.03 2.47
N ALA A 181 17.89 1.43 3.73
CA ALA A 181 17.42 2.74 4.17
C ALA A 181 18.40 3.39 5.12
N LEU A 182 18.40 4.71 5.14
CA LEU A 182 19.15 5.50 6.11
C LEU A 182 18.31 5.66 7.39
N VAL A 183 18.87 5.23 8.53
CA VAL A 183 18.28 5.34 9.86
C VAL A 183 19.37 5.77 10.82
N ASP A 184 19.21 6.86 11.56
CA ASP A 184 20.19 7.37 12.52
C ASP A 184 21.64 7.42 11.98
N ASN A 185 21.80 7.91 10.74
CA ASN A 185 23.07 7.94 10.01
C ASN A 185 23.70 6.56 9.74
N ARG A 186 22.93 5.49 9.83
CA ARG A 186 23.36 4.13 9.49
C ARG A 186 22.52 3.60 8.34
N VAL A 187 23.14 2.79 7.49
CA VAL A 187 22.42 2.07 6.45
C VAL A 187 21.92 0.74 7.03
N VAL A 188 20.62 0.53 7.01
CA VAL A 188 19.98 -0.71 7.48
C VAL A 188 19.36 -1.48 6.33
N GLU A 189 19.42 -2.79 6.41
CA GLU A 189 18.74 -3.66 5.45
C GLU A 189 17.25 -3.76 5.76
N CYS A 190 16.44 -3.73 4.70
CA CYS A 190 15.01 -3.91 4.72
C CYS A 190 14.66 -5.09 3.77
N PRO A 191 14.71 -6.32 4.26
CA PRO A 191 14.37 -7.50 3.46
C PRO A 191 12.86 -7.58 3.19
N ASN A 192 12.45 -8.56 2.40
CA ASN A 192 11.05 -8.79 2.02
C ASN A 192 10.37 -7.56 1.39
N TYR A 193 11.17 -6.75 0.69
CA TYR A 193 10.65 -5.64 -0.10
C TYR A 193 9.93 -6.19 -1.34
N PRO A 194 8.72 -5.69 -1.67
CA PRO A 194 7.89 -6.25 -2.73
C PRO A 194 8.40 -5.97 -4.14
N GLY A 195 7.80 -6.67 -5.09
CA GLY A 195 8.00 -6.51 -6.53
C GLY A 195 7.44 -5.21 -7.10
N ASP A 196 7.10 -5.25 -8.38
CA ASP A 196 6.46 -4.15 -9.12
C ASP A 196 4.95 -4.40 -9.21
N SER A 197 4.14 -3.37 -9.06
CA SER A 197 2.67 -3.47 -9.02
C SER A 197 1.98 -3.17 -10.36
N MET A 198 2.72 -2.76 -11.39
CA MET A 198 2.12 -2.27 -12.65
C MET A 198 1.34 -3.34 -13.43
N GLY A 199 1.50 -4.61 -13.12
CA GLY A 199 0.71 -5.70 -13.70
C GLY A 199 -0.54 -6.07 -12.89
N PHE A 200 -0.77 -5.46 -11.75
CA PHE A 200 -1.81 -5.88 -10.80
C PHE A 200 -3.25 -5.65 -11.27
N GLN A 201 -3.45 -4.73 -12.22
CA GLN A 201 -4.80 -4.48 -12.74
C GLN A 201 -5.44 -5.73 -13.38
N ALA A 202 -4.64 -6.66 -13.85
CA ALA A 202 -5.13 -7.92 -14.42
C ALA A 202 -5.96 -8.78 -13.45
N ILE A 203 -5.89 -8.50 -12.12
CA ILE A 203 -6.66 -9.24 -11.12
C ILE A 203 -8.15 -8.86 -11.12
N GLU A 204 -8.52 -7.69 -11.64
CA GLU A 204 -9.88 -7.15 -11.58
C GLU A 204 -10.94 -8.15 -12.10
N GLU A 205 -10.68 -8.82 -13.21
CA GLU A 205 -11.57 -9.81 -13.81
C GLU A 205 -11.91 -10.98 -12.88
N TYR A 206 -10.97 -11.33 -12.00
CA TYR A 206 -11.14 -12.43 -11.04
C TYR A 206 -11.86 -12.00 -9.76
N LEU A 207 -11.93 -10.69 -9.49
CA LEU A 207 -12.52 -10.13 -8.28
C LEU A 207 -13.85 -9.42 -8.51
N LYS A 208 -14.32 -9.29 -9.75
CA LYS A 208 -15.48 -8.50 -10.12
C LYS A 208 -16.77 -8.84 -9.36
N PHE A 209 -16.95 -10.09 -8.96
CA PHE A 209 -18.13 -10.54 -8.20
C PHE A 209 -17.94 -10.41 -6.68
N ASP A 210 -16.71 -10.18 -6.22
CA ASP A 210 -16.36 -10.02 -4.82
C ASP A 210 -16.15 -8.53 -4.46
N THR A 211 -16.09 -7.66 -5.46
CA THR A 211 -15.90 -6.22 -5.31
C THR A 211 -17.22 -5.51 -5.08
N ARG A 212 -17.32 -4.77 -3.99
CA ARG A 212 -18.37 -3.76 -3.80
C ARG A 212 -17.89 -2.45 -4.39
N ARG A 213 -18.72 -1.77 -5.16
CA ARG A 213 -18.37 -0.51 -5.83
C ARG A 213 -19.52 0.48 -5.75
N VAL A 214 -19.18 1.72 -5.39
CA VAL A 214 -20.09 2.85 -5.30
C VAL A 214 -19.51 4.00 -6.11
N GLU A 215 -20.32 4.61 -6.95
CA GLU A 215 -19.97 5.84 -7.66
C GLU A 215 -20.36 7.04 -6.79
N VAL A 216 -19.45 8.04 -6.69
CA VAL A 216 -19.70 9.25 -5.91
C VAL A 216 -19.01 10.45 -6.56
N GLY A 217 -19.78 11.50 -6.87
CA GLY A 217 -19.29 12.61 -7.70
C GLY A 217 -18.80 12.12 -9.06
N ASP A 218 -17.62 12.57 -9.47
CA ASP A 218 -16.98 12.12 -10.72
C ASP A 218 -16.03 10.93 -10.52
N GLY A 219 -16.11 10.28 -9.37
CA GLY A 219 -15.22 9.18 -9.00
C GLY A 219 -15.94 7.96 -8.45
N PHE A 220 -15.18 7.05 -7.87
CA PHE A 220 -15.69 5.81 -7.31
C PHE A 220 -14.93 5.37 -6.05
N ILE A 221 -15.60 4.54 -5.27
CA ILE A 221 -15.00 3.81 -4.14
C ILE A 221 -15.28 2.34 -4.35
N GLN A 222 -14.27 1.50 -4.20
CA GLN A 222 -14.47 0.04 -4.27
C GLN A 222 -13.81 -0.66 -3.09
N ALA A 223 -14.40 -1.75 -2.64
CA ALA A 223 -13.93 -2.53 -1.51
C ALA A 223 -13.89 -4.02 -1.83
N ILE A 224 -12.81 -4.68 -1.41
CA ILE A 224 -12.56 -6.09 -1.66
C ILE A 224 -12.18 -6.78 -0.35
N PRO A 225 -12.79 -7.95 0.01
CA PRO A 225 -12.36 -8.72 1.17
C PRO A 225 -10.92 -9.20 1.02
N LEU A 226 -10.05 -8.95 2.00
CA LEU A 226 -8.62 -9.32 1.92
C LEU A 226 -8.42 -10.81 1.78
N ARG A 227 -9.17 -11.64 2.51
CA ARG A 227 -9.07 -13.11 2.38
C ARG A 227 -9.38 -13.58 0.95
N ARG A 228 -10.38 -12.97 0.32
CA ARG A 228 -10.72 -13.30 -1.06
C ARG A 228 -9.62 -12.88 -2.02
N LEU A 229 -9.10 -11.65 -1.85
CA LEU A 229 -7.96 -11.15 -2.60
C LEU A 229 -6.76 -12.11 -2.50
N PHE A 230 -6.39 -12.54 -1.28
CA PHE A 230 -5.26 -13.43 -1.06
C PHE A 230 -5.44 -14.79 -1.75
N ASN A 231 -6.64 -15.37 -1.64
CA ASN A 231 -6.94 -16.63 -2.29
C ASN A 231 -6.86 -16.53 -3.83
N VAL A 232 -7.39 -15.45 -4.40
CA VAL A 232 -7.35 -15.22 -5.85
C VAL A 232 -5.91 -15.07 -6.34
N VAL A 233 -5.09 -14.27 -5.67
CA VAL A 233 -3.67 -14.12 -6.01
C VAL A 233 -2.95 -15.46 -5.93
N TYR A 234 -3.16 -16.22 -4.86
CA TYR A 234 -2.57 -17.55 -4.69
C TYR A 234 -2.94 -18.49 -5.85
N GLU A 235 -4.21 -18.56 -6.22
CA GLU A 235 -4.68 -19.43 -7.31
C GLU A 235 -4.15 -19.01 -8.69
N ILE A 236 -4.05 -17.70 -8.95
CA ILE A 236 -3.46 -17.18 -10.17
C ILE A 236 -1.98 -17.58 -10.26
N LEU A 237 -1.20 -17.32 -9.21
CA LEU A 237 0.24 -17.55 -9.21
C LEU A 237 0.60 -19.05 -9.17
N ARG A 238 -0.26 -19.88 -8.61
CA ARG A 238 -0.10 -21.34 -8.66
C ARG A 238 -0.24 -21.89 -10.10
N LYS A 239 -1.11 -21.27 -10.91
CA LYS A 239 -1.34 -21.66 -12.32
C LYS A 239 -0.28 -21.06 -13.25
N ASP A 240 0.04 -19.79 -13.04
CA ASP A 240 1.04 -19.07 -13.81
C ASP A 240 1.94 -18.25 -12.85
N PRO A 241 3.13 -18.74 -12.52
CA PRO A 241 4.07 -18.02 -11.66
C PRO A 241 4.53 -16.67 -12.21
N LEU A 242 4.29 -16.35 -13.47
CA LEU A 242 4.63 -15.06 -14.08
C LEU A 242 3.44 -14.09 -14.19
N ALA A 243 2.25 -14.54 -13.85
CA ALA A 243 1.06 -13.66 -13.81
C ALA A 243 1.28 -12.45 -12.91
N LEU A 244 0.57 -11.36 -13.15
CA LEU A 244 0.64 -10.10 -12.40
C LEU A 244 1.99 -9.36 -12.48
N LEU A 245 2.96 -9.84 -13.26
CA LEU A 245 4.16 -9.07 -13.57
C LEU A 245 3.85 -7.96 -14.58
N CYS A 246 4.53 -6.82 -14.44
CA CYS A 246 4.38 -5.74 -15.42
C CYS A 246 4.93 -6.15 -16.80
N GLU A 247 4.43 -5.53 -17.87
CA GLU A 247 4.88 -5.81 -19.25
C GLU A 247 6.18 -5.10 -19.64
N ARG A 248 6.71 -4.24 -18.76
CA ARG A 248 7.91 -3.45 -19.05
C ARG A 248 9.14 -4.34 -19.15
N ARG A 249 9.86 -4.23 -20.25
CA ARG A 249 11.10 -4.98 -20.51
C ARG A 249 12.29 -4.51 -19.65
N ASP A 250 12.25 -3.28 -19.17
CA ASP A 250 13.29 -2.64 -18.35
C ASP A 250 13.02 -2.76 -16.83
N CYS A 251 11.97 -3.47 -16.44
CA CYS A 251 11.67 -3.65 -15.02
C CYS A 251 12.57 -4.70 -14.39
N GLU A 252 13.61 -4.25 -13.69
CA GLU A 252 14.62 -5.11 -13.07
C GLU A 252 13.98 -6.16 -12.12
N ARG A 253 12.99 -5.79 -11.32
CA ARG A 253 12.33 -6.70 -10.37
C ARG A 253 11.52 -7.79 -11.10
N CYS A 254 10.72 -7.41 -12.09
CA CYS A 254 9.96 -8.38 -12.88
C CYS A 254 10.88 -9.30 -13.71
N ASN A 255 11.99 -8.76 -14.23
CA ASN A 255 12.96 -9.54 -15.00
C ASN A 255 13.64 -10.61 -14.13
N VAL A 256 14.00 -10.29 -12.89
CA VAL A 256 14.52 -11.29 -11.93
C VAL A 256 13.51 -12.42 -11.71
N VAL A 257 12.21 -12.11 -11.60
CA VAL A 257 11.17 -13.15 -11.44
C VAL A 257 11.01 -13.98 -12.70
N ARG A 258 11.19 -13.38 -13.89
CA ARG A 258 11.18 -14.10 -15.19
C ARG A 258 12.43 -14.96 -15.42
N GLY A 259 13.49 -14.79 -14.60
CA GLY A 259 14.75 -15.53 -14.73
C GLY A 259 15.77 -14.87 -15.66
N TYR A 260 15.67 -13.56 -15.88
CA TYR A 260 16.64 -12.77 -16.67
C TYR A 260 17.67 -12.09 -15.78
#